data_e2d177e95619dc2835551f1aaac2a684
#
_entry.id   e2d177e95619dc2835551f1aaac2a684
#
_cell.length_a   1.000
_cell.length_b   1.000
_cell.length_c   1.000
_cell.angle_alpha   90.00
_cell.angle_beta   90.00
_cell.angle_gamma   90.00
#
_symmetry.space_group_name_H-M   'P 1'
#
loop_
_entity.id
_entity.type
_entity.pdbx_description
1 polymer ?
#
loop_
_entity_poly.entity_id
_entity_poly.type
_entity_poly.pdbx_seq_one_letter_code
_entity_poly.pdbx_strand_id
1 'polypeptide(L)'
;MKRMILLSMAMVMSMTMLFAQSREGLTEYKLDNGLTVMLWEDHDQPDVTGYVAVRAGAMDEPAEYTGLAHYLEHMLFKGTQKIGALDWEKEKPFYEEIIRLYDEYAETTDEAKRAELTKKINEASIEAAKYSTVEDFFVLLDGIGATGVNAYTSYDMTCYHNSFPATNMYKWLTIFSDRLIDPVFRTFQAELENVFEEYNMYQDDVMTHVRHNLYSKLYAGHPY
;
A
#
# COMPACT_ATOMS: atom_id res chain seq x y z
N MET A 1 -39.05 -11.38 39.79
CA MET A 1 -37.92 -11.98 39.08
C MET A 1 -38.22 -12.31 37.64
N LYS A 2 -39.19 -13.16 37.26
CA LYS A 2 -39.48 -13.54 35.84
C LYS A 2 -39.76 -12.35 34.92
N ARG A 3 -40.46 -11.28 35.35
CA ARG A 3 -40.73 -10.07 34.57
C ARG A 3 -39.50 -9.19 34.33
N MET A 4 -38.58 -9.15 35.30
CA MET A 4 -37.31 -8.41 35.12
C MET A 4 -36.35 -9.12 34.13
N ILE A 5 -36.33 -10.45 34.15
CA ILE A 5 -35.51 -11.24 33.20
C ILE A 5 -36.04 -11.09 31.77
N LEU A 6 -37.37 -11.05 31.57
CA LEU A 6 -37.97 -10.82 30.26
C LEU A 6 -37.71 -9.39 29.73
N LEU A 7 -37.69 -8.37 30.58
CA LEU A 7 -37.37 -7.01 30.22
C LEU A 7 -35.87 -6.86 29.89
N SER A 8 -34.99 -7.52 30.61
CA SER A 8 -33.56 -7.49 30.32
C SER A 8 -33.21 -8.27 29.01
N MET A 9 -33.87 -9.40 28.73
CA MET A 9 -33.74 -10.10 27.47
C MET A 9 -34.28 -9.31 26.28
N ALA A 10 -35.40 -8.61 26.43
CA ALA A 10 -35.96 -7.73 25.39
C ALA A 10 -35.04 -6.52 25.11
N MET A 11 -34.40 -5.97 26.17
CA MET A 11 -33.44 -4.86 26.03
C MET A 11 -32.12 -5.30 25.38
N VAL A 12 -31.65 -6.51 25.66
CA VAL A 12 -30.46 -7.08 24.98
C VAL A 12 -30.78 -7.42 23.51
N MET A 13 -31.99 -7.97 23.21
CA MET A 13 -32.41 -8.20 21.82
C MET A 13 -32.61 -6.90 21.04
N SER A 14 -33.10 -5.83 21.66
CA SER A 14 -33.21 -4.53 20.99
C SER A 14 -31.86 -3.85 20.78
N MET A 15 -30.86 -4.07 21.66
CA MET A 15 -29.51 -3.58 21.47
C MET A 15 -28.78 -4.31 20.34
N THR A 16 -29.01 -5.61 20.13
CA THR A 16 -28.44 -6.34 18.99
C THR A 16 -29.06 -5.94 17.64
N MET A 17 -30.30 -5.46 17.64
CA MET A 17 -30.91 -4.91 16.41
C MET A 17 -30.44 -3.47 16.07
N LEU A 18 -29.94 -2.71 17.02
CA LEU A 18 -29.39 -1.37 16.80
C LEU A 18 -28.01 -1.38 16.12
N PHE A 19 -27.32 -2.53 16.08
CA PHE A 19 -26.04 -2.70 15.35
C PHE A 19 -26.19 -3.38 13.98
N ALA A 20 -27.39 -3.80 13.60
CA ALA A 20 -27.71 -4.10 12.21
C ALA A 20 -28.00 -2.78 11.49
N GLN A 21 -26.99 -1.93 11.31
CA GLN A 21 -27.06 -0.91 10.26
C GLN A 21 -27.36 -1.68 8.96
N SER A 22 -28.55 -1.47 8.39
CA SER A 22 -28.88 -2.02 7.10
C SER A 22 -27.77 -1.56 6.13
N ARG A 23 -27.00 -2.48 5.60
CA ARG A 23 -26.06 -2.24 4.52
C ARG A 23 -26.84 -2.14 3.19
N GLU A 24 -27.92 -1.37 3.23
CA GLU A 24 -28.79 -1.16 2.08
C GLU A 24 -27.97 -0.50 0.98
N GLY A 25 -27.92 -1.12 -0.19
CA GLY A 25 -27.09 -0.67 -1.31
C GLY A 25 -25.66 -1.24 -1.34
N LEU A 26 -25.19 -1.98 -0.32
CA LEU A 26 -23.90 -2.64 -0.36
C LEU A 26 -24.04 -4.05 -0.93
N THR A 27 -23.35 -4.31 -2.05
CA THR A 27 -23.14 -5.67 -2.58
C THR A 27 -21.74 -6.13 -2.19
N GLU A 28 -21.67 -7.32 -1.58
CA GLU A 28 -20.41 -7.96 -1.21
C GLU A 28 -20.34 -9.33 -1.86
N TYR A 29 -19.21 -9.67 -2.50
CA TYR A 29 -18.93 -11.00 -3.02
C TYR A 29 -17.43 -11.30 -2.99
N LYS A 30 -17.09 -12.58 -3.15
CA LYS A 30 -15.71 -13.05 -3.13
C LYS A 30 -15.37 -13.70 -4.46
N LEU A 31 -14.22 -13.33 -5.01
CA LEU A 31 -13.68 -13.94 -6.22
C LEU A 31 -13.01 -15.28 -5.90
N ASP A 32 -12.78 -16.12 -6.93
CA ASP A 32 -12.16 -17.43 -6.78
C ASP A 32 -10.75 -17.38 -6.18
N ASN A 33 -10.02 -16.28 -6.40
CA ASN A 33 -8.70 -16.03 -5.81
C ASN A 33 -8.76 -15.55 -4.35
N GLY A 34 -9.95 -15.43 -3.77
CA GLY A 34 -10.15 -15.01 -2.38
C GLY A 34 -10.32 -13.50 -2.18
N LEU A 35 -10.21 -12.68 -3.22
CA LEU A 35 -10.43 -11.23 -3.13
C LEU A 35 -11.91 -10.95 -2.78
N THR A 36 -12.13 -10.18 -1.71
CA THR A 36 -13.46 -9.66 -1.36
C THR A 36 -13.69 -8.35 -2.10
N VAL A 37 -14.81 -8.28 -2.82
CA VAL A 37 -15.25 -7.07 -3.53
C VAL A 37 -16.48 -6.52 -2.84
N MET A 38 -16.46 -5.22 -2.55
CA MET A 38 -17.55 -4.47 -1.95
C MET A 38 -17.96 -3.35 -2.92
N LEU A 39 -19.23 -3.33 -3.31
CA LEU A 39 -19.78 -2.32 -4.20
C LEU A 39 -20.91 -1.58 -3.49
N TRP A 40 -20.76 -0.27 -3.43
CA TRP A 40 -21.82 0.62 -2.97
C TRP A 40 -22.26 1.47 -4.16
N GLU A 41 -23.48 1.24 -4.62
CA GLU A 41 -24.03 1.95 -5.77
C GLU A 41 -24.66 3.29 -5.34
N ASP A 42 -24.25 4.36 -6.03
CA ASP A 42 -24.84 5.69 -5.94
C ASP A 42 -25.01 6.25 -7.37
N HIS A 43 -26.23 6.17 -7.89
CA HIS A 43 -26.53 6.57 -9.26
C HIS A 43 -26.65 8.11 -9.44
N ASP A 44 -26.60 8.86 -8.36
CA ASP A 44 -26.62 10.32 -8.39
C ASP A 44 -25.21 10.92 -8.59
N GLN A 45 -24.14 10.06 -8.53
CA GLN A 45 -22.77 10.47 -8.71
C GLN A 45 -22.20 9.97 -10.05
N PRO A 46 -21.54 10.85 -10.84
CA PRO A 46 -20.89 10.45 -12.08
C PRO A 46 -19.54 9.77 -11.87
N ASP A 47 -18.95 9.92 -10.68
CA ASP A 47 -17.64 9.43 -10.33
C ASP A 47 -17.71 8.21 -9.39
N VAL A 48 -16.67 7.42 -9.43
CA VAL A 48 -16.45 6.30 -8.52
C VAL A 48 -15.24 6.60 -7.65
N THR A 49 -15.35 6.32 -6.36
CA THR A 49 -14.18 6.25 -5.48
C THR A 49 -13.79 4.79 -5.31
N GLY A 50 -12.61 4.45 -5.81
CA GLY A 50 -12.03 3.11 -5.72
C GLY A 50 -11.06 3.00 -4.56
N TYR A 51 -11.18 1.90 -3.81
CA TYR A 51 -10.26 1.51 -2.75
C TYR A 51 -9.71 0.12 -3.01
N VAL A 52 -8.40 -0.05 -2.84
CA VAL A 52 -7.77 -1.37 -2.78
C VAL A 52 -7.09 -1.48 -1.44
N ALA A 53 -7.65 -2.30 -0.55
CA ALA A 53 -7.16 -2.50 0.81
C ALA A 53 -6.47 -3.87 0.92
N VAL A 54 -5.23 -3.86 1.35
CA VAL A 54 -4.42 -5.05 1.63
C VAL A 54 -4.37 -5.22 3.15
N ARG A 55 -4.73 -6.41 3.65
CA ARG A 55 -4.66 -6.75 5.07
C ARG A 55 -3.22 -7.06 5.48
N ALA A 56 -2.36 -6.09 5.34
CA ALA A 56 -1.00 -6.09 5.83
C ALA A 56 -0.59 -4.65 6.12
N GLY A 57 -0.01 -4.42 7.27
CA GLY A 57 0.40 -3.11 7.74
C GLY A 57 1.60 -3.21 8.69
N ALA A 58 1.86 -2.15 9.43
CA ALA A 58 3.04 -2.06 10.28
C ALA A 58 3.12 -3.15 11.36
N MET A 59 1.99 -3.74 11.79
CA MET A 59 2.00 -4.83 12.77
C MET A 59 2.48 -6.17 12.21
N ASP A 60 2.47 -6.33 10.89
CA ASP A 60 2.90 -7.56 10.21
C ASP A 60 4.39 -7.54 9.87
N GLU A 61 5.08 -6.44 10.16
CA GLU A 61 6.50 -6.26 9.90
C GLU A 61 7.37 -7.09 10.85
N PRO A 62 8.49 -7.66 10.37
CA PRO A 62 9.50 -8.19 11.26
C PRO A 62 10.05 -7.07 12.17
N ALA A 63 10.27 -7.38 13.45
CA ALA A 63 10.72 -6.39 14.45
C ALA A 63 12.04 -5.68 14.07
N GLU A 64 12.87 -6.33 13.26
CA GLU A 64 14.16 -5.82 12.78
C GLU A 64 14.02 -4.90 11.55
N TYR A 65 12.83 -4.85 10.92
CA TYR A 65 12.57 -4.14 9.65
C TYR A 65 11.30 -3.30 9.73
N THR A 66 11.22 -2.42 10.72
CA THR A 66 10.09 -1.51 10.89
C THR A 66 10.06 -0.45 9.78
N GLY A 67 8.86 -0.13 9.27
CA GLY A 67 8.65 0.78 8.14
C GLY A 67 8.59 0.09 6.78
N LEU A 68 8.74 -1.25 6.73
CA LEU A 68 8.73 -2.03 5.49
C LEU A 68 7.38 -1.95 4.76
N ALA A 69 6.26 -1.96 5.49
CA ALA A 69 4.92 -1.87 4.90
C ALA A 69 4.70 -0.50 4.24
N HIS A 70 5.10 0.58 4.89
CA HIS A 70 5.05 1.93 4.34
C HIS A 70 5.98 2.07 3.12
N TYR A 71 7.18 1.51 3.21
CA TYR A 71 8.10 1.52 2.08
C TYR A 71 7.55 0.73 0.88
N LEU A 72 6.93 -0.43 1.09
CA LEU A 72 6.28 -1.20 0.02
C LEU A 72 5.10 -0.41 -0.58
N GLU A 73 4.35 0.35 0.22
CA GLU A 73 3.32 1.25 -0.27
C GLU A 73 3.89 2.19 -1.34
N HIS A 74 5.00 2.87 -1.05
CA HIS A 74 5.69 3.77 -2.00
C HIS A 74 6.19 3.02 -3.24
N MET A 75 6.77 1.84 -3.05
CA MET A 75 7.32 1.05 -4.16
C MET A 75 6.27 0.60 -5.15
N LEU A 76 5.02 0.40 -4.71
CA LEU A 76 3.92 0.05 -5.61
C LEU A 76 3.46 1.21 -6.52
N PHE A 77 3.99 2.42 -6.38
CA PHE A 77 3.81 3.52 -7.33
C PHE A 77 4.89 3.59 -8.43
N LYS A 78 5.91 2.72 -8.37
CA LYS A 78 7.06 2.77 -9.29
C LYS A 78 6.84 2.02 -10.61
N GLY A 79 5.63 1.51 -10.82
CA GLY A 79 5.20 0.87 -12.06
C GLY A 79 5.32 -0.65 -12.05
N THR A 80 5.24 -1.23 -13.24
CA THR A 80 5.18 -2.68 -13.47
C THR A 80 6.09 -3.06 -14.66
N GLN A 81 6.02 -4.30 -15.10
CA GLN A 81 6.67 -4.72 -16.34
C GLN A 81 6.07 -4.06 -17.60
N LYS A 82 4.88 -3.43 -17.49
CA LYS A 82 4.18 -2.72 -18.57
C LYS A 82 4.08 -1.23 -18.30
N ILE A 83 3.69 -0.85 -17.07
CA ILE A 83 3.57 0.55 -16.66
C ILE A 83 4.95 1.06 -16.27
N GLY A 84 5.41 2.10 -16.95
CA GLY A 84 6.73 2.67 -16.74
C GLY A 84 7.88 1.92 -17.42
N ALA A 85 7.63 0.83 -18.14
CA ALA A 85 8.62 0.16 -18.98
C ALA A 85 8.55 0.70 -20.41
N LEU A 86 9.58 1.38 -20.88
CA LEU A 86 9.73 1.76 -22.28
C LEU A 86 10.14 0.56 -23.13
N ASP A 87 10.97 -0.32 -22.59
CA ASP A 87 11.40 -1.58 -23.20
C ASP A 87 11.80 -2.56 -22.09
N TRP A 88 10.83 -3.34 -21.60
CA TRP A 88 11.03 -4.28 -20.50
C TRP A 88 12.10 -5.34 -20.79
N GLU A 89 12.16 -5.84 -22.01
CA GLU A 89 13.14 -6.87 -22.38
C GLU A 89 14.59 -6.37 -22.27
N LYS A 90 14.81 -5.06 -22.45
CA LYS A 90 16.10 -4.42 -22.24
C LYS A 90 16.32 -3.96 -20.81
N GLU A 91 15.27 -3.56 -20.07
CA GLU A 91 15.35 -3.17 -18.67
C GLU A 91 15.63 -4.37 -17.77
N LYS A 92 14.94 -5.48 -18.01
CA LYS A 92 14.91 -6.67 -17.16
C LYS A 92 16.28 -7.19 -16.73
N PRO A 93 17.28 -7.34 -17.61
CA PRO A 93 18.61 -7.81 -17.21
C PRO A 93 19.28 -6.92 -16.16
N PHE A 94 19.11 -5.61 -16.25
CA PHE A 94 19.65 -4.67 -15.27
C PHE A 94 18.86 -4.73 -13.96
N TYR A 95 17.54 -4.87 -14.03
CA TYR A 95 16.70 -5.05 -12.85
C TYR A 95 17.04 -6.31 -12.08
N GLU A 96 17.23 -7.45 -12.76
CA GLU A 96 17.67 -8.71 -12.13
C GLU A 96 19.08 -8.58 -11.52
N GLU A 97 19.97 -7.88 -12.17
CA GLU A 97 21.31 -7.60 -11.63
C GLU A 97 21.26 -6.72 -10.38
N ILE A 98 20.39 -5.69 -10.35
CA ILE A 98 20.19 -4.86 -9.17
C ILE A 98 19.71 -5.70 -7.99
N ILE A 99 18.71 -6.58 -8.18
CA ILE A 99 18.23 -7.49 -7.13
C ILE A 99 19.38 -8.35 -6.61
N ARG A 100 20.12 -9.00 -7.48
CA ARG A 100 21.26 -9.85 -7.13
C ARG A 100 22.32 -9.08 -6.32
N LEU A 101 22.61 -7.86 -6.69
CA LEU A 101 23.58 -7.01 -5.99
C LEU A 101 23.07 -6.59 -4.60
N TYR A 102 21.77 -6.36 -4.43
CA TYR A 102 21.18 -6.11 -3.11
C TYR A 102 21.21 -7.37 -2.22
N ASP A 103 21.00 -8.56 -2.77
CA ASP A 103 21.14 -9.80 -2.03
C ASP A 103 22.58 -9.97 -1.53
N GLU A 104 23.60 -9.75 -2.38
CA GLU A 104 25.00 -9.76 -1.97
C GLU A 104 25.32 -8.67 -0.91
N TYR A 105 24.71 -7.49 -1.03
CA TYR A 105 24.86 -6.41 -0.07
C TYR A 105 24.30 -6.80 1.32
N ALA A 106 23.16 -7.49 1.35
CA ALA A 106 22.55 -7.96 2.60
C ALA A 106 23.39 -9.02 3.30
N GLU A 107 24.10 -9.87 2.54
CA GLU A 107 24.94 -10.95 3.08
C GLU A 107 26.28 -10.49 3.65
N THR A 108 26.73 -9.27 3.35
CA THR A 108 28.05 -8.79 3.79
C THR A 108 27.96 -7.67 4.82
N THR A 109 28.86 -7.68 5.80
CA THR A 109 29.08 -6.60 6.77
C THR A 109 30.40 -5.82 6.49
N ASP A 110 31.14 -6.21 5.46
CA ASP A 110 32.39 -5.54 5.08
C ASP A 110 32.07 -4.22 4.40
N GLU A 111 32.47 -3.10 5.01
CA GLU A 111 32.19 -1.75 4.54
C GLU A 111 32.79 -1.47 3.17
N ALA A 112 34.00 -1.96 2.87
CA ALA A 112 34.62 -1.76 1.57
C ALA A 112 33.87 -2.51 0.47
N LYS A 113 33.41 -3.74 0.75
CA LYS A 113 32.58 -4.53 -0.17
C LYS A 113 31.22 -3.91 -0.35
N ARG A 114 30.59 -3.39 0.71
CA ARG A 114 29.31 -2.66 0.62
C ARG A 114 29.43 -1.42 -0.26
N ALA A 115 30.50 -0.63 -0.11
CA ALA A 115 30.72 0.54 -0.96
C ALA A 115 30.91 0.15 -2.43
N GLU A 116 31.61 -0.94 -2.73
CA GLU A 116 31.74 -1.45 -4.09
C GLU A 116 30.38 -1.90 -4.67
N LEU A 117 29.58 -2.64 -3.88
CA LEU A 117 28.26 -3.10 -4.30
C LEU A 117 27.31 -1.91 -4.55
N THR A 118 27.30 -0.90 -3.67
CA THR A 118 26.52 0.33 -3.88
C THR A 118 26.87 1.00 -5.21
N LYS A 119 28.16 1.07 -5.54
CA LYS A 119 28.58 1.63 -6.83
C LYS A 119 28.03 0.81 -8.02
N LYS A 120 28.11 -0.51 -7.96
CA LYS A 120 27.58 -1.40 -9.01
C LYS A 120 26.06 -1.29 -9.14
N ILE A 121 25.34 -1.22 -8.00
CA ILE A 121 23.88 -0.99 -7.98
C ILE A 121 23.54 0.34 -8.69
N ASN A 122 24.24 1.41 -8.37
CA ASN A 122 24.04 2.70 -9.02
C ASN A 122 24.31 2.65 -10.53
N GLU A 123 25.40 2.00 -10.95
CA GLU A 123 25.72 1.82 -12.38
C GLU A 123 24.61 1.03 -13.10
N ALA A 124 24.16 -0.07 -12.55
CA ALA A 124 23.06 -0.87 -13.10
C ALA A 124 21.74 -0.10 -13.14
N SER A 125 21.44 0.69 -12.08
CA SER A 125 20.24 1.53 -12.01
C SER A 125 20.23 2.62 -13.09
N ILE A 126 21.37 3.24 -13.37
CA ILE A 126 21.51 4.23 -14.46
C ILE A 126 21.27 3.58 -15.84
N GLU A 127 21.75 2.36 -16.04
CA GLU A 127 21.50 1.64 -17.29
C GLU A 127 20.03 1.22 -17.42
N ALA A 128 19.40 0.70 -16.35
CA ALA A 128 17.98 0.36 -16.32
C ALA A 128 17.08 1.57 -16.63
N ALA A 129 17.40 2.74 -16.07
CA ALA A 129 16.64 3.98 -16.26
C ALA A 129 16.57 4.47 -17.72
N LYS A 130 17.44 3.97 -18.63
CA LYS A 130 17.34 4.28 -20.07
C LYS A 130 16.14 3.61 -20.73
N TYR A 131 15.57 2.59 -20.11
CA TYR A 131 14.50 1.75 -20.65
C TYR A 131 13.21 1.86 -19.84
N SER A 132 13.15 2.79 -18.90
CA SER A 132 11.99 2.97 -18.02
C SER A 132 11.70 4.44 -17.70
N THR A 133 10.50 4.69 -17.20
CA THR A 133 10.07 5.96 -16.62
C THR A 133 9.30 5.67 -15.33
N VAL A 134 9.45 6.50 -14.32
CA VAL A 134 8.84 6.27 -12.99
C VAL A 134 7.53 7.04 -12.76
N GLU A 135 7.16 7.93 -13.69
CA GLU A 135 5.97 8.78 -13.54
C GLU A 135 4.74 8.24 -14.27
N ASP A 136 4.90 7.23 -15.12
CA ASP A 136 3.84 6.73 -16.01
C ASP A 136 2.59 6.26 -15.25
N PHE A 137 2.73 5.78 -14.02
CA PHE A 137 1.59 5.38 -13.20
C PHE A 137 0.64 6.56 -12.94
N PHE A 138 1.18 7.71 -12.54
CA PHE A 138 0.41 8.92 -12.31
C PHE A 138 -0.12 9.51 -13.61
N VAL A 139 0.67 9.48 -14.69
CA VAL A 139 0.24 9.92 -16.02
C VAL A 139 -0.94 9.09 -16.53
N LEU A 140 -0.94 7.78 -16.32
CA LEU A 140 -2.06 6.92 -16.70
C LEU A 140 -3.31 7.20 -15.87
N LEU A 141 -3.17 7.42 -14.57
CA LEU A 141 -4.29 7.77 -13.69
C LEU A 141 -4.87 9.15 -14.07
N ASP A 142 -4.02 10.14 -14.30
CA ASP A 142 -4.46 11.46 -14.80
C ASP A 142 -5.18 11.34 -16.14
N GLY A 143 -4.65 10.54 -17.05
CA GLY A 143 -5.24 10.25 -18.37
C GLY A 143 -6.64 9.61 -18.34
N ILE A 144 -7.03 8.98 -17.23
CA ILE A 144 -8.38 8.48 -17.01
C ILE A 144 -9.24 9.45 -16.17
N GLY A 145 -8.73 10.62 -15.85
CA GLY A 145 -9.41 11.63 -15.04
C GLY A 145 -9.44 11.29 -13.55
N ALA A 146 -8.45 10.55 -13.05
CA ALA A 146 -8.35 10.25 -11.64
C ALA A 146 -7.99 11.49 -10.82
N THR A 147 -8.58 11.60 -9.65
CA THR A 147 -8.34 12.68 -8.68
C THR A 147 -8.16 12.10 -7.28
N GLY A 148 -7.45 12.82 -6.40
CA GLY A 148 -7.23 12.37 -5.03
C GLY A 148 -6.45 11.06 -4.95
N VAL A 149 -5.53 10.84 -5.91
CA VAL A 149 -4.65 9.65 -5.92
C VAL A 149 -3.78 9.68 -4.68
N ASN A 150 -3.96 8.68 -3.81
CA ASN A 150 -3.22 8.59 -2.57
C ASN A 150 -3.17 7.13 -2.07
N ALA A 151 -2.37 6.92 -1.03
CA ALA A 151 -2.34 5.68 -0.27
C ALA A 151 -2.05 5.99 1.21
N TYR A 152 -2.24 5.01 2.06
CA TYR A 152 -1.80 5.08 3.44
C TYR A 152 -1.54 3.69 4.01
N THR A 153 -0.57 3.60 4.90
CA THR A 153 -0.27 2.42 5.70
C THR A 153 -0.68 2.67 7.15
N SER A 154 -1.46 1.76 7.71
CA SER A 154 -1.81 1.71 9.13
C SER A 154 -1.16 0.49 9.80
N TYR A 155 -1.54 0.22 11.06
CA TYR A 155 -1.08 -0.98 11.75
C TYR A 155 -1.55 -2.27 11.06
N ASP A 156 -2.80 -2.31 10.58
CA ASP A 156 -3.47 -3.52 10.13
C ASP A 156 -3.63 -3.59 8.60
N MET A 157 -3.41 -2.51 7.89
CA MET A 157 -3.66 -2.49 6.44
C MET A 157 -2.86 -1.40 5.72
N THR A 158 -2.63 -1.67 4.44
CA THR A 158 -2.19 -0.69 3.44
C THR A 158 -3.33 -0.48 2.44
N CYS A 159 -3.68 0.77 2.16
CA CYS A 159 -4.82 1.11 1.32
C CYS A 159 -4.42 2.11 0.25
N TYR A 160 -4.80 1.82 -1.00
CA TYR A 160 -4.61 2.69 -2.17
C TYR A 160 -5.98 3.16 -2.64
N HIS A 161 -6.15 4.44 -2.89
CA HIS A 161 -7.44 4.99 -3.28
C HIS A 161 -7.32 6.20 -4.21
N ASN A 162 -8.36 6.41 -4.97
CA ASN A 162 -8.61 7.63 -5.75
C ASN A 162 -10.05 7.65 -6.26
N SER A 163 -10.50 8.82 -6.74
CA SER A 163 -11.75 8.96 -7.47
C SER A 163 -11.47 9.05 -8.98
N PHE A 164 -12.42 8.63 -9.82
CA PHE A 164 -12.33 8.65 -11.27
C PHE A 164 -13.73 8.58 -11.91
N PRO A 165 -13.93 9.09 -13.14
CA PRO A 165 -15.21 8.98 -13.85
C PRO A 165 -15.65 7.51 -14.04
N ALA A 166 -16.90 7.20 -13.76
CA ALA A 166 -17.46 5.84 -13.84
C ALA A 166 -17.24 5.17 -15.21
N THR A 167 -17.20 5.96 -16.29
CA THR A 167 -16.91 5.50 -17.65
C THR A 167 -15.53 4.89 -17.82
N ASN A 168 -14.60 5.17 -16.90
CA ASN A 168 -13.22 4.66 -16.92
C ASN A 168 -12.97 3.50 -15.94
N MET A 169 -14.03 2.92 -15.34
CA MET A 169 -13.95 1.81 -14.39
C MET A 169 -13.04 0.67 -14.89
N TYR A 170 -13.22 0.23 -16.12
CA TYR A 170 -12.43 -0.87 -16.66
C TYR A 170 -10.93 -0.54 -16.78
N LYS A 171 -10.62 0.71 -17.15
CA LYS A 171 -9.22 1.17 -17.22
C LYS A 171 -8.59 1.25 -15.85
N TRP A 172 -9.33 1.77 -14.87
CA TRP A 172 -8.88 1.81 -13.48
C TRP A 172 -8.59 0.40 -12.94
N LEU A 173 -9.51 -0.54 -13.12
CA LEU A 173 -9.31 -1.93 -12.72
C LEU A 173 -8.07 -2.55 -13.38
N THR A 174 -7.83 -2.24 -14.66
CA THR A 174 -6.65 -2.74 -15.39
C THR A 174 -5.36 -2.19 -14.79
N ILE A 175 -5.28 -0.88 -14.52
CA ILE A 175 -4.10 -0.23 -13.93
C ILE A 175 -3.83 -0.79 -12.53
N PHE A 176 -4.86 -0.90 -11.69
CA PHE A 176 -4.71 -1.36 -10.31
C PHE A 176 -4.43 -2.86 -10.21
N SER A 177 -4.96 -3.69 -11.10
CA SER A 177 -4.62 -5.11 -11.11
C SER A 177 -3.18 -5.35 -11.55
N ASP A 178 -2.72 -4.67 -12.61
CA ASP A 178 -1.34 -4.79 -13.10
C ASP A 178 -0.32 -4.39 -12.03
N ARG A 179 -0.57 -3.29 -11.32
CA ARG A 179 0.21 -2.80 -10.19
C ARG A 179 0.44 -3.85 -9.09
N LEU A 180 -0.56 -4.70 -8.82
CA LEU A 180 -0.51 -5.67 -7.73
C LEU A 180 -0.01 -7.06 -8.19
N ILE A 181 -0.07 -7.34 -9.51
CA ILE A 181 0.33 -8.63 -10.05
C ILE A 181 1.82 -8.66 -10.38
N ASP A 182 2.32 -7.66 -11.08
CA ASP A 182 3.68 -7.63 -11.62
C ASP A 182 4.44 -6.33 -11.26
N PRO A 183 4.54 -5.92 -9.99
CA PRO A 183 5.24 -4.69 -9.62
C PRO A 183 6.73 -4.78 -9.96
N VAL A 184 7.30 -3.65 -10.35
CA VAL A 184 8.74 -3.48 -10.56
C VAL A 184 9.23 -2.35 -9.66
N PHE A 185 10.14 -2.66 -8.74
CA PHE A 185 10.62 -1.74 -7.71
C PHE A 185 11.76 -0.86 -8.22
N ARG A 186 11.42 0.04 -9.16
CA ARG A 186 12.38 1.02 -9.71
C ARG A 186 12.75 2.06 -8.67
N THR A 187 13.94 2.65 -8.83
CA THR A 187 14.43 3.73 -7.95
C THR A 187 14.43 3.36 -6.46
N PHE A 188 14.68 2.08 -6.15
CA PHE A 188 14.59 1.51 -4.80
C PHE A 188 15.33 2.35 -3.76
N GLN A 189 16.61 2.69 -3.97
CA GLN A 189 17.39 3.45 -3.01
C GLN A 189 16.88 4.90 -2.83
N ALA A 190 16.54 5.58 -3.92
CA ALA A 190 16.05 6.94 -3.86
C ALA A 190 14.71 7.04 -3.09
N GLU A 191 13.85 6.05 -3.28
CA GLU A 191 12.57 6.01 -2.55
C GLU A 191 12.76 5.67 -1.06
N LEU A 192 13.75 4.84 -0.73
CA LEU A 192 14.10 4.59 0.66
C LEU A 192 14.54 5.88 1.37
N GLU A 193 15.31 6.73 0.69
CA GLU A 193 15.71 8.05 1.21
C GLU A 193 14.50 8.96 1.42
N ASN A 194 13.53 8.98 0.49
CA ASN A 194 12.29 9.75 0.63
C ASN A 194 11.47 9.29 1.85
N VAL A 195 11.25 7.99 2.00
CA VAL A 195 10.51 7.42 3.14
C VAL A 195 11.23 7.69 4.47
N PHE A 196 12.57 7.67 4.46
CA PHE A 196 13.36 8.00 5.64
C PHE A 196 13.22 9.49 6.02
N GLU A 197 13.18 10.40 5.05
CA GLU A 197 12.93 11.82 5.31
C GLU A 197 11.50 12.07 5.82
N GLU A 198 10.50 11.36 5.32
CA GLU A 198 9.14 11.40 5.89
C GLU A 198 9.12 10.92 7.34
N TYR A 199 9.83 9.83 7.64
CA TYR A 199 9.97 9.36 9.01
C TYR A 199 10.57 10.43 9.91
N ASN A 200 11.63 11.12 9.45
CA ASN A 200 12.25 12.22 10.20
C ASN A 200 11.25 13.35 10.45
N MET A 201 10.44 13.73 9.45
CA MET A 201 9.39 14.74 9.63
C MET A 201 8.36 14.35 10.71
N TYR A 202 7.96 13.07 10.74
CA TYR A 202 7.06 12.58 11.80
C TYR A 202 7.71 12.56 13.17
N GLN A 203 9.03 12.38 13.27
CA GLN A 203 9.74 12.47 14.55
C GLN A 203 9.82 13.91 15.09
N ASP A 204 9.70 14.93 14.26
CA ASP A 204 9.65 16.32 14.69
C ASP A 204 8.26 16.73 15.25
N ASP A 205 7.21 15.90 15.04
CA ASP A 205 5.87 16.16 15.56
C ASP A 205 5.69 15.69 17.00
N VAL A 206 5.40 16.63 17.91
CA VAL A 206 5.16 16.35 19.33
C VAL A 206 4.01 15.35 19.54
N MET A 207 2.95 15.39 18.72
CA MET A 207 1.81 14.50 18.87
C MET A 207 2.16 13.07 18.46
N THR A 208 3.10 12.88 17.57
CA THR A 208 3.66 11.57 17.23
C THR A 208 4.34 10.94 18.45
N HIS A 209 5.15 11.71 19.19
CA HIS A 209 5.77 11.22 20.42
C HIS A 209 4.74 10.91 21.52
N VAL A 210 3.72 11.76 21.69
CA VAL A 210 2.63 11.52 22.64
C VAL A 210 1.90 10.23 22.31
N ARG A 211 1.53 10.02 21.06
CA ARG A 211 0.84 8.82 20.57
C ARG A 211 1.69 7.57 20.75
N HIS A 212 2.97 7.62 20.38
CA HIS A 212 3.89 6.50 20.56
C HIS A 212 4.02 6.10 22.04
N ASN A 213 4.22 7.08 22.93
CA ASN A 213 4.29 6.82 24.37
C ASN A 213 2.98 6.29 24.96
N LEU A 214 1.83 6.72 24.44
CA LEU A 214 0.53 6.22 24.84
C LEU A 214 0.35 4.76 24.41
N TYR A 215 0.61 4.46 23.13
CA TYR A 215 0.41 3.13 22.57
C TYR A 215 1.37 2.10 23.16
N SER A 216 2.63 2.43 23.39
CA SER A 216 3.59 1.55 24.04
C SER A 216 3.17 1.13 25.46
N LYS A 217 2.35 1.95 26.15
CA LYS A 217 1.80 1.63 27.48
C LYS A 217 0.46 0.91 27.40
N LEU A 218 -0.41 1.29 26.47
CA LEU A 218 -1.73 0.68 26.32
C LEU A 218 -1.63 -0.73 25.70
N TYR A 219 -0.72 -0.92 24.79
CA TYR A 219 -0.55 -2.14 24.02
C TYR A 219 0.78 -2.85 24.33
N ALA A 220 1.21 -2.81 25.60
CA ALA A 220 2.45 -3.44 26.03
C ALA A 220 2.50 -4.92 25.62
N GLY A 221 3.48 -5.29 24.78
CA GLY A 221 3.63 -6.64 24.21
C GLY A 221 2.77 -6.93 22.96
N HIS A 222 2.03 -5.94 22.45
CA HIS A 222 1.32 -6.00 21.17
C HIS A 222 2.10 -5.18 20.11
N PRO A 223 2.04 -5.56 18.82
CA PRO A 223 2.76 -4.85 17.75
C PRO A 223 2.33 -3.39 17.50
N TYR A 224 1.23 -2.92 18.07
CA TYR A 224 0.73 -1.53 17.93
C TYR A 224 1.64 -0.50 18.56
#